data_8ac459813ccdb5def379a997a94a3179
#
_entry.id   8ac459813ccdb5def379a997a94a3179
#
_cell.length_a   1.000
_cell.length_b   1.000
_cell.length_c   1.000
_cell.angle_alpha   90.00
_cell.angle_beta   90.00
_cell.angle_gamma   90.00
#
_symmetry.space_group_name_H-M   'P 1'
#
loop_
_entity.id
_entity.type
_entity.pdbx_description
1 polymer ?
#
loop_
_entity_poly.entity_id
_entity_poly.type
_entity_poly.pdbx_seq_one_letter_code
_entity_poly.pdbx_strand_id
1 'polypeptide(L)'
;MANILKLPVGIENFEEIRKLGFYYIDKTRLIEQLLQGWGKVTLFTRPRRFGKTLNMSMLRSFFEIGMDKSLFDGLYISGNKVLCDEHMGKYPVIFLSFKGVDGLDFTTARRMLCAILKDELDRHYYLKTSDVLTDEDRILFTKMLHGQDDNIEDSIRMLSKLLYKHYGQKVVILIDEYDVPLDKAFQNGYYKEMVSLIRGLFGQALKTNEFLQFAVLTGCLRVSKDSIFTGLNNFEINSIVDIDHDEQFGFTDDEVIKLLSDYDRSERYPDVKEWYDGYHFGNADIYCPWDVINFAKKLVSDPSARPSAFWINSSGNDMVKRFVDKADQTTRDEIEKLVAGGFVEKQLRLDLTYDEIDNTIDNLWSVLFTTGYLTKIGEVKVPDSESYAYKLVIPNKEVREVFILQIQEWFKAVVANDDDTMKLLSKAILYKDEKQIARQLNIVMSRMISILDTKAPDDMKENFYHGLLLGLLRGSNPDWLIKSNRESGDGFSDILIMPEDPDAGIVIEVKYAKEMKELDAACEAAITQIKDKRYDETLRDEGRCDILAYGIAFCRKRCRVVGEKF
;
A
#
# COMPACT_ATOMS: atom_id res chain seq x y z
N MET A 1 34.89 -5.32 -14.69
CA MET A 1 33.61 -5.36 -13.99
C MET A 1 32.84 -4.14 -14.45
N ALA A 2 31.67 -4.30 -15.05
CA ALA A 2 30.79 -3.18 -15.36
C ALA A 2 30.48 -2.44 -14.05
N ASN A 3 30.48 -1.11 -14.11
CA ASN A 3 30.23 -0.28 -12.95
C ASN A 3 28.74 -0.44 -12.60
N ILE A 4 28.40 -1.37 -11.70
CA ILE A 4 27.03 -1.63 -11.28
C ILE A 4 26.53 -0.37 -10.57
N LEU A 5 25.52 0.29 -11.14
CA LEU A 5 24.92 1.49 -10.57
C LEU A 5 24.25 1.17 -9.22
N LYS A 6 24.21 2.12 -8.31
CA LYS A 6 23.51 1.94 -7.02
C LYS A 6 22.00 2.03 -7.22
N LEU A 7 21.24 1.20 -6.50
CA LEU A 7 19.77 1.25 -6.50
C LEU A 7 19.25 2.41 -5.63
N PRO A 8 18.30 3.23 -6.10
CA PRO A 8 17.85 4.46 -5.44
C PRO A 8 16.78 4.20 -4.38
N VAL A 9 17.09 3.42 -3.33
CA VAL A 9 16.13 3.14 -2.27
C VAL A 9 15.88 4.40 -1.44
N GLY A 10 14.62 4.86 -1.42
CA GLY A 10 14.19 6.04 -0.66
C GLY A 10 14.57 7.39 -1.28
N ILE A 11 15.09 7.42 -2.51
CA ILE A 11 15.40 8.64 -3.22
C ILE A 11 14.23 8.99 -4.15
N GLU A 12 13.61 10.14 -3.91
CA GLU A 12 12.44 10.64 -4.63
C GLU A 12 12.77 11.84 -5.54
N ASN A 13 14.04 12.26 -5.57
CA ASN A 13 14.52 13.40 -6.36
C ASN A 13 15.21 12.92 -7.63
N PHE A 14 14.66 13.28 -8.79
CA PHE A 14 15.20 12.89 -10.10
C PHE A 14 16.60 13.45 -10.36
N GLU A 15 16.84 14.71 -10.01
CA GLU A 15 18.16 15.36 -10.16
C GLU A 15 19.23 14.63 -9.35
N GLU A 16 18.91 14.26 -8.10
CA GLU A 16 19.81 13.49 -7.23
C GLU A 16 20.15 12.12 -7.85
N ILE A 17 19.12 11.39 -8.33
CA ILE A 17 19.31 10.09 -9.00
C ILE A 17 20.28 10.23 -10.17
N ARG A 18 20.07 11.23 -11.04
CA ARG A 18 20.87 11.41 -12.25
C ARG A 18 22.29 11.89 -11.95
N LYS A 19 22.43 12.88 -11.06
CA LYS A 19 23.76 13.45 -10.70
C LYS A 19 24.66 12.47 -9.95
N LEU A 20 24.08 11.65 -9.08
CA LEU A 20 24.85 10.68 -8.29
C LEU A 20 25.00 9.32 -9.01
N GLY A 21 24.47 9.17 -10.22
CA GLY A 21 24.59 7.98 -11.04
C GLY A 21 23.91 6.74 -10.44
N PHE A 22 22.70 6.92 -9.87
CA PHE A 22 21.88 5.80 -9.48
C PHE A 22 21.20 5.15 -10.69
N TYR A 23 20.78 3.91 -10.54
CA TYR A 23 19.98 3.22 -11.53
C TYR A 23 18.62 3.91 -11.68
N TYR A 24 18.25 4.26 -12.90
CA TYR A 24 16.97 4.93 -13.20
C TYR A 24 16.21 4.16 -14.27
N ILE A 25 14.98 3.77 -13.98
CA ILE A 25 14.06 3.23 -14.97
C ILE A 25 13.36 4.41 -15.64
N ASP A 26 13.57 4.53 -16.95
CA ASP A 26 13.21 5.70 -17.72
C ASP A 26 11.67 5.84 -17.88
N LYS A 27 11.10 6.86 -17.26
CA LYS A 27 9.68 7.24 -17.37
C LYS A 27 9.49 8.58 -18.10
N THR A 28 10.50 9.06 -18.81
CA THR A 28 10.43 10.37 -19.50
C THR A 28 9.46 10.41 -20.68
N ARG A 29 8.94 9.27 -21.11
CA ARG A 29 7.80 9.19 -22.05
C ARG A 29 6.54 9.89 -21.50
N LEU A 30 6.40 9.97 -20.17
CA LEU A 30 5.35 10.77 -19.53
C LEU A 30 5.33 12.23 -20.02
N ILE A 31 6.53 12.82 -20.22
CA ILE A 31 6.66 14.22 -20.70
C ILE A 31 6.05 14.35 -22.10
N GLU A 32 6.41 13.43 -23.00
CA GLU A 32 5.88 13.43 -24.38
C GLU A 32 4.36 13.27 -24.39
N GLN A 33 3.83 12.31 -23.64
CA GLN A 33 2.38 12.07 -23.54
C GLN A 33 1.63 13.28 -22.97
N LEU A 34 2.15 13.92 -21.91
CA LEU A 34 1.57 15.14 -21.34
C LEU A 34 1.54 16.29 -22.35
N LEU A 35 2.61 16.47 -23.12
CA LEU A 35 2.70 17.54 -24.11
C LEU A 35 1.81 17.27 -25.32
N GLN A 36 1.60 16.01 -25.70
CA GLN A 36 0.69 15.63 -26.79
C GLN A 36 -0.79 15.75 -26.40
N GLY A 37 -1.14 15.32 -25.18
CA GLY A 37 -2.51 15.43 -24.65
C GLY A 37 -2.92 16.86 -24.34
N TRP A 38 -1.96 17.69 -23.92
CA TRP A 38 -2.09 19.12 -23.62
C TRP A 38 -3.29 19.49 -22.74
N GLY A 39 -3.58 18.67 -21.73
CA GLY A 39 -4.58 18.98 -20.72
C GLY A 39 -4.23 20.26 -19.94
N LYS A 40 -5.22 21.13 -19.67
CA LYS A 40 -4.95 22.35 -18.89
C LYS A 40 -4.60 22.03 -17.45
N VAL A 41 -5.27 21.05 -16.85
CA VAL A 41 -4.99 20.50 -15.53
C VAL A 41 -5.13 19.00 -15.60
N THR A 42 -4.05 18.27 -15.35
CA THR A 42 -4.02 16.81 -15.36
C THR A 42 -3.82 16.27 -13.94
N LEU A 43 -4.71 15.40 -13.50
CA LEU A 43 -4.60 14.70 -12.22
C LEU A 43 -4.27 13.22 -12.45
N PHE A 44 -3.19 12.75 -11.88
CA PHE A 44 -2.85 11.33 -11.81
C PHE A 44 -3.21 10.77 -10.44
N THR A 45 -4.14 9.80 -10.41
CA THR A 45 -4.41 9.02 -9.20
C THR A 45 -3.80 7.64 -9.34
N ARG A 46 -2.81 7.36 -8.48
CA ARG A 46 -2.08 6.08 -8.44
C ARG A 46 -1.88 5.67 -6.98
N PRO A 47 -1.81 4.37 -6.67
CA PRO A 47 -1.53 3.90 -5.33
C PRO A 47 -0.22 4.49 -4.77
N ARG A 48 -0.03 4.38 -3.47
CA ARG A 48 1.23 4.79 -2.82
C ARG A 48 2.39 3.96 -3.37
N ARG A 49 3.59 4.59 -3.52
CA ARG A 49 4.86 3.95 -3.94
C ARG A 49 4.98 3.56 -5.41
N PHE A 50 4.10 4.05 -6.26
CA PHE A 50 4.17 3.89 -7.71
C PHE A 50 4.94 5.02 -8.42
N GLY A 51 5.87 5.71 -7.74
CA GLY A 51 6.78 6.68 -8.37
C GLY A 51 6.19 8.06 -8.63
N LYS A 52 5.04 8.43 -8.03
CA LYS A 52 4.40 9.75 -8.23
C LYS A 52 5.36 10.91 -7.99
N THR A 53 5.94 10.98 -6.80
CA THR A 53 6.86 12.06 -6.39
C THR A 53 8.10 12.14 -7.29
N LEU A 54 8.68 10.99 -7.68
CA LEU A 54 9.84 10.94 -8.58
C LEU A 54 9.48 11.50 -9.97
N ASN A 55 8.32 11.11 -10.52
CA ASN A 55 7.83 11.65 -11.79
C ASN A 55 7.57 13.17 -11.71
N MET A 56 7.00 13.66 -10.60
CA MET A 56 6.82 15.09 -10.39
C MET A 56 8.15 15.84 -10.33
N SER A 57 9.16 15.27 -9.65
CA SER A 57 10.53 15.80 -9.62
C SER A 57 11.16 15.81 -11.03
N MET A 58 10.94 14.77 -11.82
CA MET A 58 11.39 14.67 -13.21
C MET A 58 10.74 15.73 -14.09
N LEU A 59 9.40 15.93 -13.98
CA LEU A 59 8.68 16.98 -14.70
C LEU A 59 9.21 18.37 -14.36
N ARG A 60 9.45 18.64 -13.06
CA ARG A 60 10.07 19.88 -12.62
C ARG A 60 11.43 20.09 -13.28
N SER A 61 12.31 19.10 -13.24
CA SER A 61 13.65 19.17 -13.84
C SER A 61 13.60 19.39 -15.35
N PHE A 62 12.54 18.92 -16.03
CA PHE A 62 12.38 19.13 -17.47
C PHE A 62 11.90 20.52 -17.83
N PHE A 63 10.87 21.05 -17.14
CA PHE A 63 10.20 22.27 -17.53
C PHE A 63 10.87 23.54 -16.98
N GLU A 64 11.49 23.47 -15.79
CA GLU A 64 11.93 24.64 -15.04
C GLU A 64 13.12 25.34 -15.70
N ILE A 65 13.00 26.68 -15.85
CA ILE A 65 14.07 27.56 -16.33
C ILE A 65 15.29 27.45 -15.41
N GLY A 66 16.46 27.24 -16.00
CA GLY A 66 17.73 27.17 -15.29
C GLY A 66 18.13 25.78 -14.82
N MET A 67 17.28 24.76 -15.01
CA MET A 67 17.64 23.39 -14.69
C MET A 67 18.66 22.80 -15.67
N ASP A 68 19.44 21.84 -15.16
CA ASP A 68 20.49 21.17 -15.93
C ASP A 68 19.87 20.20 -16.94
N LYS A 69 19.96 20.56 -18.22
CA LYS A 69 19.42 19.76 -19.33
C LYS A 69 20.11 18.42 -19.51
N SER A 70 21.38 18.29 -19.07
CA SER A 70 22.16 17.06 -19.18
C SER A 70 21.61 15.92 -18.33
N LEU A 71 20.72 16.22 -17.38
CA LEU A 71 19.99 15.20 -16.60
C LEU A 71 19.17 14.25 -17.48
N PHE A 72 18.78 14.68 -18.68
CA PHE A 72 17.99 13.90 -19.63
C PHE A 72 18.82 13.18 -20.69
N ASP A 73 20.15 13.34 -20.70
CA ASP A 73 21.01 12.69 -21.68
C ASP A 73 20.85 11.16 -21.62
N GLY A 74 20.62 10.57 -22.79
CA GLY A 74 20.43 9.14 -22.96
C GLY A 74 19.05 8.60 -22.52
N LEU A 75 18.12 9.46 -22.07
CA LEU A 75 16.75 9.09 -21.76
C LEU A 75 15.86 9.24 -23.01
N TYR A 76 14.70 8.55 -23.00
CA TYR A 76 13.76 8.50 -24.11
C TYR A 76 13.42 9.90 -24.66
N ILE A 77 13.09 10.84 -23.78
CA ILE A 77 12.69 12.21 -24.21
C ILE A 77 13.78 12.96 -24.95
N SER A 78 15.08 12.67 -24.66
CA SER A 78 16.21 13.31 -25.33
C SER A 78 16.29 12.97 -26.82
N GLY A 79 15.62 11.89 -27.24
CA GLY A 79 15.45 11.52 -28.65
C GLY A 79 14.48 12.41 -29.39
N ASN A 80 13.53 13.05 -28.70
CA ASN A 80 12.56 13.98 -29.27
C ASN A 80 13.08 15.42 -29.20
N LYS A 81 13.94 15.78 -30.14
CA LYS A 81 14.59 17.09 -30.18
C LYS A 81 13.60 18.25 -30.27
N VAL A 82 12.49 18.07 -31.00
CA VAL A 82 11.48 19.12 -31.18
C VAL A 82 10.88 19.48 -29.83
N LEU A 83 10.39 18.51 -29.08
CA LEU A 83 9.82 18.76 -27.76
C LEU A 83 10.85 19.32 -26.76
N CYS A 84 12.10 18.83 -26.83
CA CYS A 84 13.18 19.36 -25.99
C CYS A 84 13.48 20.83 -26.31
N ASP A 85 13.58 21.20 -27.58
CA ASP A 85 13.88 22.57 -28.00
C ASP A 85 12.73 23.54 -27.64
N GLU A 86 11.49 23.09 -27.75
CA GLU A 86 10.31 23.91 -27.47
C GLU A 86 10.00 24.05 -25.99
N HIS A 87 10.26 23.00 -25.17
CA HIS A 87 9.71 22.93 -23.82
C HIS A 87 10.74 22.76 -22.70
N MET A 88 11.94 22.14 -22.96
CA MET A 88 12.91 21.86 -21.92
C MET A 88 13.57 23.13 -21.38
N GLY A 89 13.33 23.42 -20.09
CA GLY A 89 13.88 24.58 -19.41
C GLY A 89 13.26 25.90 -19.88
N LYS A 90 11.97 25.91 -20.26
CA LYS A 90 11.30 27.08 -20.84
C LYS A 90 10.27 27.74 -19.95
N TYR A 91 9.89 27.15 -18.82
CA TYR A 91 8.81 27.63 -17.99
C TYR A 91 9.26 27.96 -16.58
N PRO A 92 8.75 29.03 -15.94
CA PRO A 92 8.78 29.10 -14.49
C PRO A 92 7.90 28.00 -13.91
N VAL A 93 8.37 27.33 -12.85
CA VAL A 93 7.66 26.19 -12.24
C VAL A 93 7.38 26.51 -10.77
N ILE A 94 6.13 26.32 -10.36
CA ILE A 94 5.72 26.25 -8.95
C ILE A 94 5.59 24.77 -8.60
N PHE A 95 6.35 24.30 -7.59
CA PHE A 95 6.38 22.92 -7.15
C PHE A 95 6.01 22.81 -5.68
N LEU A 96 4.88 22.16 -5.39
CA LEU A 96 4.36 21.99 -4.03
C LEU A 96 4.17 20.51 -3.73
N SER A 97 4.70 20.03 -2.61
CA SER A 97 4.38 18.68 -2.10
C SER A 97 3.63 18.80 -0.78
N PHE A 98 2.42 18.25 -0.73
CA PHE A 98 1.58 18.28 0.47
C PHE A 98 1.79 17.06 1.38
N LYS A 99 2.79 16.24 1.09
CA LYS A 99 3.14 15.00 1.82
C LYS A 99 3.27 15.22 3.34
N GLY A 100 3.75 16.38 3.76
CA GLY A 100 4.00 16.71 5.16
C GLY A 100 2.85 17.44 5.88
N VAL A 101 1.66 17.59 5.25
CA VAL A 101 0.53 18.28 5.90
C VAL A 101 -0.32 17.25 6.67
N ASP A 102 0.10 16.95 7.90
CA ASP A 102 -0.45 15.89 8.74
C ASP A 102 -0.83 16.37 10.16
N GLY A 103 -1.14 17.66 10.31
CA GLY A 103 -1.52 18.26 11.60
C GLY A 103 -2.69 17.56 12.27
N LEU A 104 -2.64 17.45 13.60
CA LEU A 104 -3.71 16.84 14.41
C LEU A 104 -4.96 17.73 14.53
N ASP A 105 -4.86 19.00 14.19
CA ASP A 105 -5.93 19.97 14.14
C ASP A 105 -5.78 20.91 12.94
N PHE A 106 -6.86 21.62 12.59
CA PHE A 106 -6.89 22.51 11.44
C PHE A 106 -5.85 23.63 11.51
N THR A 107 -5.62 24.22 12.68
CA THR A 107 -4.67 25.32 12.86
C THR A 107 -3.25 24.86 12.57
N THR A 108 -2.87 23.69 13.09
CA THR A 108 -1.58 23.07 12.85
C THR A 108 -1.40 22.71 11.38
N ALA A 109 -2.40 22.04 10.76
CA ALA A 109 -2.35 21.67 9.35
C ALA A 109 -2.26 22.90 8.42
N ARG A 110 -3.04 23.97 8.71
CA ARG A 110 -2.97 25.24 7.97
C ARG A 110 -1.57 25.86 8.07
N ARG A 111 -0.97 25.87 9.27
CA ARG A 111 0.40 26.37 9.48
C ARG A 111 1.42 25.58 8.67
N MET A 112 1.29 24.23 8.60
CA MET A 112 2.17 23.38 7.80
C MET A 112 2.02 23.68 6.29
N LEU A 113 0.80 23.89 5.81
CA LEU A 113 0.55 24.31 4.43
C LEU A 113 1.16 25.69 4.14
N CYS A 114 1.03 26.66 5.07
CA CYS A 114 1.67 27.95 4.95
C CYS A 114 3.21 27.84 4.88
N ALA A 115 3.81 26.91 5.63
CA ALA A 115 5.25 26.68 5.58
C ALA A 115 5.70 26.16 4.19
N ILE A 116 4.97 25.21 3.60
CA ILE A 116 5.26 24.70 2.25
C ILE A 116 5.16 25.84 1.22
N LEU A 117 4.14 26.68 1.29
CA LEU A 117 4.00 27.84 0.41
C LEU A 117 5.14 28.85 0.60
N LYS A 118 5.56 29.06 1.84
CA LYS A 118 6.70 29.92 2.14
C LYS A 118 8.01 29.37 1.57
N ASP A 119 8.28 28.07 1.73
CA ASP A 119 9.48 27.44 1.16
C ASP A 119 9.51 27.59 -0.37
N GLU A 120 8.34 27.49 -1.02
CA GLU A 120 8.24 27.75 -2.46
C GLU A 120 8.49 29.23 -2.81
N LEU A 121 7.99 30.18 -2.02
CA LEU A 121 8.31 31.60 -2.18
C LEU A 121 9.82 31.86 -1.98
N ASP A 122 10.43 31.26 -0.97
CA ASP A 122 11.88 31.37 -0.71
C ASP A 122 12.71 30.85 -1.91
N ARG A 123 12.24 29.81 -2.59
CA ARG A 123 12.87 29.32 -3.83
C ARG A 123 12.89 30.38 -4.94
N HIS A 124 11.91 31.27 -4.95
CA HIS A 124 11.78 32.39 -5.89
C HIS A 124 12.22 33.73 -5.29
N TYR A 125 13.10 33.71 -4.28
CA TYR A 125 13.51 34.92 -3.56
C TYR A 125 14.07 36.05 -4.45
N TYR A 126 14.62 35.73 -5.63
CA TYR A 126 15.10 36.66 -6.63
C TYR A 126 14.03 37.64 -7.13
N LEU A 127 12.74 37.33 -6.99
CA LEU A 127 11.64 38.24 -7.35
C LEU A 127 11.65 39.52 -6.49
N LYS A 128 12.19 39.46 -5.28
CA LYS A 128 12.32 40.64 -4.38
C LYS A 128 13.18 41.74 -4.97
N THR A 129 14.15 41.38 -5.81
CA THR A 129 15.11 42.32 -6.43
C THR A 129 14.96 42.39 -7.94
N SER A 130 13.87 41.88 -8.49
CA SER A 130 13.63 41.85 -9.94
C SER A 130 13.39 43.27 -10.49
N ASP A 131 14.18 43.67 -11.48
CA ASP A 131 14.07 44.98 -12.14
C ASP A 131 12.82 45.11 -13.03
N VAL A 132 12.22 43.97 -13.38
CA VAL A 132 11.01 43.90 -14.25
C VAL A 132 9.73 44.09 -13.43
N LEU A 133 9.78 43.84 -12.12
CA LEU A 133 8.63 43.99 -11.22
C LEU A 133 8.52 45.44 -10.72
N THR A 134 7.28 45.90 -10.56
CA THR A 134 7.02 47.21 -9.93
C THR A 134 7.32 47.16 -8.43
N ASP A 135 7.46 48.35 -7.80
CA ASP A 135 7.63 48.44 -6.34
C ASP A 135 6.47 47.78 -5.59
N GLU A 136 5.24 47.93 -6.08
CA GLU A 136 4.05 47.28 -5.50
C GLU A 136 4.13 45.75 -5.59
N ASP A 137 4.59 45.20 -6.72
CA ASP A 137 4.78 43.76 -6.89
C ASP A 137 5.84 43.21 -5.92
N ARG A 138 6.95 43.94 -5.71
CA ARG A 138 8.00 43.57 -4.75
C ARG A 138 7.52 43.65 -3.29
N ILE A 139 6.70 44.65 -2.97
CA ILE A 139 6.06 44.78 -1.66
C ILE A 139 5.09 43.63 -1.43
N LEU A 140 4.26 43.29 -2.44
CA LEU A 140 3.34 42.14 -2.37
C LEU A 140 4.09 40.83 -2.12
N PHE A 141 5.13 40.57 -2.91
CA PHE A 141 5.98 39.37 -2.73
C PHE A 141 6.57 39.33 -1.30
N THR A 142 7.05 40.45 -0.79
CA THR A 142 7.63 40.55 0.56
C THR A 142 6.58 40.26 1.65
N LYS A 143 5.36 40.75 1.48
CA LYS A 143 4.24 40.44 2.41
C LYS A 143 3.90 38.97 2.43
N MET A 144 3.81 38.33 1.24
CA MET A 144 3.57 36.90 1.11
C MET A 144 4.67 36.09 1.81
N LEU A 145 5.94 36.45 1.57
CA LEU A 145 7.12 35.79 2.15
C LEU A 145 7.12 35.82 3.69
N HIS A 146 6.65 36.93 4.28
CA HIS A 146 6.59 37.09 5.73
C HIS A 146 5.26 36.65 6.37
N GLY A 147 4.36 36.03 5.59
CA GLY A 147 3.06 35.57 6.09
C GLY A 147 2.15 36.71 6.58
N GLN A 148 2.36 37.95 6.06
CA GLN A 148 1.55 39.12 6.37
C GLN A 148 0.35 39.25 5.43
N ASP A 149 0.17 38.31 4.53
CA ASP A 149 -0.99 38.19 3.67
C ASP A 149 -1.89 37.06 4.24
N ASP A 150 -3.05 37.46 4.75
CA ASP A 150 -4.01 36.52 5.33
C ASP A 150 -4.73 35.66 4.27
N ASN A 151 -4.54 36.00 2.98
CA ASN A 151 -5.22 35.35 1.86
C ASN A 151 -4.38 34.21 1.25
N ILE A 152 -4.21 33.14 2.01
CA ILE A 152 -3.48 31.94 1.58
C ILE A 152 -4.07 31.33 0.30
N GLU A 153 -5.39 31.42 0.09
CA GLU A 153 -6.07 30.83 -1.06
C GLU A 153 -5.63 31.45 -2.39
N ASP A 154 -5.20 32.71 -2.39
CA ASP A 154 -4.75 33.41 -3.60
C ASP A 154 -3.22 33.34 -3.83
N SER A 155 -2.48 32.76 -2.89
CA SER A 155 -1.01 32.80 -2.88
C SER A 155 -0.36 32.20 -4.14
N ILE A 156 -0.84 31.05 -4.62
CA ILE A 156 -0.30 30.38 -5.82
C ILE A 156 -0.59 31.20 -7.07
N ARG A 157 -1.78 31.79 -7.19
CA ARG A 157 -2.13 32.65 -8.32
C ARG A 157 -1.29 33.94 -8.32
N MET A 158 -1.09 34.54 -7.16
CA MET A 158 -0.24 35.73 -7.03
C MET A 158 1.21 35.42 -7.39
N LEU A 159 1.78 34.32 -6.91
CA LEU A 159 3.12 33.89 -7.30
C LEU A 159 3.20 33.64 -8.82
N SER A 160 2.17 33.00 -9.41
CA SER A 160 2.10 32.80 -10.87
C SER A 160 2.15 34.12 -11.64
N LYS A 161 1.42 35.14 -11.16
CA LYS A 161 1.43 36.50 -11.74
C LYS A 161 2.82 37.14 -11.70
N LEU A 162 3.50 37.05 -10.55
CA LEU A 162 4.83 37.64 -10.38
C LEU A 162 5.87 36.94 -11.26
N LEU A 163 5.83 35.61 -11.33
CA LEU A 163 6.69 34.82 -12.20
C LEU A 163 6.43 35.11 -13.69
N TYR A 164 5.16 35.23 -14.10
CA TYR A 164 4.81 35.60 -15.47
C TYR A 164 5.35 37.00 -15.82
N LYS A 165 5.20 37.97 -14.94
CA LYS A 165 5.77 39.32 -15.14
C LYS A 165 7.29 39.28 -15.29
N HIS A 166 7.97 38.46 -14.47
CA HIS A 166 9.42 38.36 -14.47
C HIS A 166 9.98 37.69 -15.74
N TYR A 167 9.40 36.56 -16.15
CA TYR A 167 9.92 35.74 -17.26
C TYR A 167 9.24 35.98 -18.60
N GLY A 168 8.09 36.64 -18.64
CA GLY A 168 7.25 36.76 -19.83
C GLY A 168 6.65 35.41 -20.29
N GLN A 169 6.73 34.38 -19.46
CA GLN A 169 6.27 33.02 -19.75
C GLN A 169 5.23 32.58 -18.72
N LYS A 170 4.18 31.87 -19.18
CA LYS A 170 3.19 31.26 -18.30
C LYS A 170 3.81 30.17 -17.44
N VAL A 171 3.22 29.96 -16.27
CA VAL A 171 3.76 29.12 -15.21
C VAL A 171 3.25 27.68 -15.32
N VAL A 172 4.11 26.70 -15.12
CA VAL A 172 3.72 25.31 -14.88
C VAL A 172 3.55 25.10 -13.37
N ILE A 173 2.42 24.53 -12.94
CA ILE A 173 2.16 24.23 -11.54
C ILE A 173 2.16 22.72 -11.33
N LEU A 174 3.00 22.25 -10.42
CA LEU A 174 3.14 20.83 -10.05
C LEU A 174 2.79 20.68 -8.57
N ILE A 175 1.75 19.87 -8.27
CA ILE A 175 1.28 19.61 -6.91
C ILE A 175 1.31 18.12 -6.62
N ASP A 176 2.19 17.70 -5.73
CA ASP A 176 2.35 16.30 -5.34
C ASP A 176 1.56 15.99 -4.06
N GLU A 177 0.92 14.81 -4.02
CA GLU A 177 0.13 14.30 -2.90
C GLU A 177 -0.94 15.29 -2.40
N TYR A 178 -1.75 15.82 -3.35
CA TYR A 178 -2.77 16.83 -3.09
C TYR A 178 -3.84 16.41 -2.07
N ASP A 179 -4.05 15.12 -1.92
CA ASP A 179 -5.10 14.50 -1.10
C ASP A 179 -4.65 14.20 0.35
N VAL A 180 -3.36 14.26 0.66
CA VAL A 180 -2.84 14.00 2.02
C VAL A 180 -3.44 14.92 3.08
N PRO A 181 -3.55 16.27 2.87
CA PRO A 181 -4.19 17.14 3.85
C PRO A 181 -5.64 16.77 4.16
N LEU A 182 -6.34 16.24 3.15
CA LEU A 182 -7.76 15.85 3.25
C LEU A 182 -7.92 14.52 3.97
N ASP A 183 -7.06 13.53 3.67
CA ASP A 183 -7.01 12.26 4.38
C ASP A 183 -6.74 12.48 5.88
N LYS A 184 -5.74 13.30 6.21
CA LYS A 184 -5.41 13.62 7.61
C LYS A 184 -6.50 14.43 8.32
N ALA A 185 -7.10 15.38 7.62
CA ALA A 185 -8.22 16.15 8.16
C ALA A 185 -9.45 15.28 8.43
N PHE A 186 -9.73 14.29 7.58
CA PHE A 186 -10.79 13.33 7.80
C PHE A 186 -10.51 12.46 9.04
N GLN A 187 -9.30 11.90 9.15
CA GLN A 187 -8.89 11.09 10.30
C GLN A 187 -8.98 11.85 11.63
N ASN A 188 -8.70 13.17 11.62
CA ASN A 188 -8.62 14.01 12.82
C ASN A 188 -9.84 14.94 13.03
N GLY A 189 -10.91 14.81 12.20
CA GLY A 189 -12.22 15.43 12.43
C GLY A 189 -12.35 16.90 12.02
N TYR A 190 -11.44 17.47 11.22
CA TYR A 190 -11.50 18.84 10.68
C TYR A 190 -11.59 18.90 9.14
N TYR A 191 -12.21 17.85 8.54
CA TYR A 191 -12.29 17.68 7.08
C TYR A 191 -12.93 18.85 6.35
N LYS A 192 -14.04 19.39 6.88
CA LYS A 192 -14.80 20.47 6.23
C LYS A 192 -14.01 21.76 6.08
N GLU A 193 -13.26 22.12 7.11
CA GLU A 193 -12.39 23.29 7.13
C GLU A 193 -11.26 23.13 6.11
N MET A 194 -10.63 21.95 6.06
CA MET A 194 -9.56 21.66 5.11
C MET A 194 -10.06 21.64 3.66
N VAL A 195 -11.23 21.04 3.39
CA VAL A 195 -11.87 21.08 2.07
C VAL A 195 -12.10 22.51 1.62
N SER A 196 -12.60 23.38 2.49
CA SER A 196 -12.83 24.80 2.17
C SER A 196 -11.54 25.49 1.77
N LEU A 197 -10.47 25.31 2.54
CA LEU A 197 -9.16 25.90 2.29
C LEU A 197 -8.55 25.41 0.96
N ILE A 198 -8.49 24.10 0.73
CA ILE A 198 -7.92 23.50 -0.48
C ILE A 198 -8.75 23.88 -1.72
N ARG A 199 -10.08 23.93 -1.59
CA ARG A 199 -10.98 24.39 -2.67
C ARG A 199 -10.69 25.83 -3.06
N GLY A 200 -10.51 26.73 -2.08
CA GLY A 200 -10.12 28.12 -2.31
C GLY A 200 -8.80 28.21 -3.07
N LEU A 201 -7.77 27.52 -2.55
CA LEU A 201 -6.43 27.51 -3.10
C LEU A 201 -6.42 26.99 -4.57
N PHE A 202 -7.05 25.86 -4.85
CA PHE A 202 -7.08 25.29 -6.20
C PHE A 202 -8.00 26.06 -7.14
N GLY A 203 -9.10 26.61 -6.63
CA GLY A 203 -10.00 27.46 -7.42
C GLY A 203 -9.27 28.66 -8.01
N GLN A 204 -8.46 29.35 -7.20
CA GLN A 204 -7.66 30.48 -7.63
C GLN A 204 -6.46 30.05 -8.51
N ALA A 205 -5.75 29.00 -8.11
CA ALA A 205 -4.53 28.58 -8.81
C ALA A 205 -4.80 27.93 -10.17
N LEU A 206 -5.87 27.14 -10.31
CA LEU A 206 -6.08 26.24 -11.45
C LEU A 206 -7.25 26.64 -12.37
N LYS A 207 -8.27 27.35 -11.85
CA LYS A 207 -9.46 27.71 -12.63
C LYS A 207 -9.38 29.10 -13.25
N THR A 208 -9.06 30.09 -12.43
CA THR A 208 -9.12 31.51 -12.79
C THR A 208 -7.76 32.13 -13.02
N ASN A 209 -6.71 31.34 -13.11
CA ASN A 209 -5.34 31.76 -13.27
C ASN A 209 -4.98 31.92 -14.76
N GLU A 210 -5.01 33.16 -15.26
CA GLU A 210 -4.62 33.49 -16.65
C GLU A 210 -3.12 33.29 -16.93
N PHE A 211 -2.30 33.24 -15.86
CA PHE A 211 -0.85 33.05 -15.93
C PHE A 211 -0.46 31.57 -15.97
N LEU A 212 -1.43 30.65 -15.81
CA LEU A 212 -1.20 29.22 -15.84
C LEU A 212 -0.92 28.75 -17.27
N GLN A 213 0.16 28.02 -17.50
CA GLN A 213 0.42 27.27 -18.72
C GLN A 213 -0.38 25.95 -18.68
N PHE A 214 -0.02 25.10 -17.77
CA PHE A 214 -0.75 23.89 -17.38
C PHE A 214 -0.38 23.49 -15.96
N ALA A 215 -1.12 22.56 -15.37
CA ALA A 215 -0.83 21.99 -14.07
C ALA A 215 -0.89 20.47 -14.09
N VAL A 216 -0.05 19.85 -13.25
CA VAL A 216 -0.09 18.40 -12.98
C VAL A 216 -0.25 18.20 -11.48
N LEU A 217 -1.21 17.37 -11.10
CA LEU A 217 -1.45 16.98 -9.72
C LEU A 217 -1.28 15.47 -9.57
N THR A 218 -0.80 15.03 -8.41
CA THR A 218 -0.77 13.61 -8.05
C THR A 218 -1.42 13.36 -6.70
N GLY A 219 -2.08 12.21 -6.57
CA GLY A 219 -2.69 11.74 -5.34
C GLY A 219 -2.99 10.24 -5.38
N CYS A 220 -3.56 9.71 -4.29
CA CYS A 220 -4.02 8.32 -4.23
C CYS A 220 -5.49 8.19 -4.60
N LEU A 221 -6.33 9.09 -4.13
CA LEU A 221 -7.77 9.09 -4.35
C LEU A 221 -8.18 10.22 -5.29
N ARG A 222 -9.20 9.95 -6.09
CA ARG A 222 -9.93 10.98 -6.79
C ARG A 222 -10.99 11.54 -5.86
N VAL A 223 -10.70 12.66 -5.21
CA VAL A 223 -11.73 13.34 -4.42
C VAL A 223 -12.78 13.91 -5.38
N SER A 224 -14.06 13.66 -5.08
CA SER A 224 -15.21 14.02 -5.93
C SER A 224 -15.15 15.47 -6.42
N LYS A 225 -15.60 15.69 -7.66
CA LYS A 225 -15.71 17.02 -8.26
C LYS A 225 -16.50 18.01 -7.38
N ASP A 226 -17.48 17.51 -6.63
CA ASP A 226 -18.37 18.34 -5.81
C ASP A 226 -17.72 18.86 -4.52
N SER A 227 -16.54 18.35 -4.14
CA SER A 227 -15.84 18.81 -2.94
C SER A 227 -14.77 19.88 -3.23
N ILE A 228 -13.72 19.53 -3.96
CA ILE A 228 -12.55 20.40 -4.18
C ILE A 228 -12.52 20.96 -5.59
N PHE A 229 -12.93 20.16 -6.56
CA PHE A 229 -12.86 20.48 -7.98
C PHE A 229 -14.17 21.00 -8.54
N THR A 230 -15.11 21.45 -7.70
CA THR A 230 -16.40 22.01 -8.13
C THR A 230 -16.19 23.16 -9.11
N GLY A 231 -16.73 22.98 -10.32
CA GLY A 231 -16.65 23.98 -11.37
C GLY A 231 -15.31 24.05 -12.12
N LEU A 232 -14.36 23.15 -11.90
CA LEU A 232 -13.17 22.98 -12.74
C LEU A 232 -13.54 22.13 -13.95
N ASN A 233 -13.92 22.77 -15.06
CA ASN A 233 -14.33 22.09 -16.31
C ASN A 233 -13.13 21.69 -17.19
N ASN A 234 -11.92 22.14 -16.84
CA ASN A 234 -10.66 21.96 -17.57
C ASN A 234 -9.76 20.87 -16.94
N PHE A 235 -10.37 19.93 -16.23
CA PHE A 235 -9.68 18.92 -15.44
C PHE A 235 -9.72 17.58 -16.14
N GLU A 236 -8.56 17.04 -16.46
CA GLU A 236 -8.39 15.69 -16.98
C GLU A 236 -7.91 14.78 -15.87
N ILE A 237 -8.59 13.67 -15.64
CA ILE A 237 -8.28 12.73 -14.56
C ILE A 237 -7.83 11.42 -15.17
N ASN A 238 -6.62 11.00 -14.81
CA ASN A 238 -6.02 9.74 -15.21
C ASN A 238 -5.88 8.84 -13.98
N SER A 239 -6.79 7.87 -13.87
CA SER A 239 -6.82 6.88 -12.78
C SER A 239 -6.18 5.56 -13.19
N ILE A 240 -6.21 4.57 -12.31
CA ILE A 240 -5.69 3.22 -12.60
C ILE A 240 -6.54 2.43 -13.61
N VAL A 241 -7.72 2.91 -13.99
CA VAL A 241 -8.56 2.25 -15.02
C VAL A 241 -8.36 2.84 -16.41
N ASP A 242 -7.72 4.02 -16.51
CA ASP A 242 -7.52 4.72 -17.77
C ASP A 242 -6.28 4.17 -18.50
N ILE A 243 -6.35 4.11 -19.85
CA ILE A 243 -5.27 3.58 -20.70
C ILE A 243 -4.15 4.61 -20.87
N ASP A 244 -4.51 5.89 -20.85
CA ASP A 244 -3.52 6.94 -20.98
C ASP A 244 -2.57 6.95 -19.77
N HIS A 245 -1.26 6.96 -20.04
CA HIS A 245 -0.19 6.95 -19.03
C HIS A 245 -0.16 5.71 -18.12
N ASP A 246 -0.69 4.57 -18.54
CA ASP A 246 -0.80 3.34 -17.74
C ASP A 246 0.57 2.71 -17.39
N GLU A 247 1.59 2.87 -18.24
CA GLU A 247 2.96 2.39 -18.01
C GLU A 247 3.87 3.39 -17.28
N GLN A 248 3.43 4.65 -17.07
CA GLN A 248 4.31 5.71 -16.58
C GLN A 248 4.48 5.73 -15.06
N PHE A 249 3.60 5.02 -14.35
CA PHE A 249 3.62 4.90 -12.90
C PHE A 249 3.75 3.42 -12.52
N GLY A 250 4.87 3.06 -11.91
CA GLY A 250 5.22 1.67 -11.65
C GLY A 250 6.23 1.12 -12.67
N PHE A 251 6.54 -0.16 -12.59
CA PHE A 251 7.46 -0.83 -13.53
C PHE A 251 6.70 -1.84 -14.38
N THR A 252 7.02 -1.89 -15.66
CA THR A 252 6.52 -2.93 -16.56
C THR A 252 7.34 -4.22 -16.42
N ASP A 253 6.84 -5.32 -16.97
CA ASP A 253 7.52 -6.61 -16.95
C ASP A 253 8.91 -6.55 -17.61
N ASP A 254 9.01 -5.90 -18.77
CA ASP A 254 10.27 -5.72 -19.51
C ASP A 254 11.30 -4.90 -18.70
N GLU A 255 10.84 -3.87 -17.99
CA GLU A 255 11.69 -3.04 -17.14
C GLU A 255 12.23 -3.83 -15.94
N VAL A 256 11.42 -4.70 -15.35
CA VAL A 256 11.83 -5.59 -14.25
C VAL A 256 12.81 -6.64 -14.73
N ILE A 257 12.55 -7.29 -15.88
CA ILE A 257 13.46 -8.26 -16.49
C ILE A 257 14.81 -7.60 -16.78
N LYS A 258 14.78 -6.40 -17.37
CA LYS A 258 16.01 -5.63 -17.65
C LYS A 258 16.75 -5.28 -16.36
N LEU A 259 16.07 -4.78 -15.35
CA LEU A 259 16.67 -4.47 -14.04
C LEU A 259 17.41 -5.69 -13.48
N LEU A 260 16.74 -6.84 -13.41
CA LEU A 260 17.36 -8.06 -12.87
C LEU A 260 18.54 -8.54 -13.71
N SER A 261 18.46 -8.40 -15.04
CA SER A 261 19.56 -8.71 -15.94
C SER A 261 20.76 -7.79 -15.74
N ASP A 262 20.55 -6.49 -15.56
CA ASP A 262 21.61 -5.49 -15.35
C ASP A 262 22.38 -5.74 -14.02
N TYR A 263 21.77 -6.49 -13.08
CA TYR A 263 22.40 -6.90 -11.80
C TYR A 263 22.78 -8.38 -11.73
N ASP A 264 22.78 -9.11 -12.86
CA ASP A 264 23.06 -10.55 -12.92
C ASP A 264 22.16 -11.38 -11.97
N ARG A 265 20.86 -11.11 -11.98
CA ARG A 265 19.84 -11.75 -11.12
C ARG A 265 18.60 -12.21 -11.89
N SER A 266 18.73 -12.47 -13.18
CA SER A 266 17.62 -12.89 -14.05
C SER A 266 16.91 -14.16 -13.55
N GLU A 267 17.63 -15.05 -12.88
CA GLU A 267 17.10 -16.28 -12.29
C GLU A 267 16.08 -16.03 -11.17
N ARG A 268 16.08 -14.80 -10.59
CA ARG A 268 15.16 -14.41 -9.50
C ARG A 268 13.88 -13.74 -10.01
N TYR A 269 13.70 -13.64 -11.33
CA TYR A 269 12.48 -13.10 -11.92
C TYR A 269 11.19 -13.81 -11.46
N PRO A 270 11.12 -15.15 -11.36
CA PRO A 270 9.93 -15.83 -10.86
C PRO A 270 9.53 -15.39 -9.44
N ASP A 271 10.50 -15.15 -8.56
CA ASP A 271 10.26 -14.66 -7.20
C ASP A 271 9.69 -13.24 -7.21
N VAL A 272 10.26 -12.35 -8.03
CA VAL A 272 9.77 -10.96 -8.17
C VAL A 272 8.35 -10.96 -8.71
N LYS A 273 8.07 -11.81 -9.70
CA LYS A 273 6.74 -11.92 -10.31
C LYS A 273 5.70 -12.42 -9.31
N GLU A 274 5.99 -13.47 -8.56
CA GLU A 274 5.06 -14.03 -7.59
C GLU A 274 4.72 -13.05 -6.45
N TRP A 275 5.71 -12.25 -6.02
CA TRP A 275 5.57 -11.43 -4.84
C TRP A 275 5.11 -10.00 -5.10
N TYR A 276 5.48 -9.38 -6.24
CA TYR A 276 5.36 -7.93 -6.44
C TYR A 276 4.66 -7.52 -7.75
N ASP A 277 4.31 -8.49 -8.60
CA ASP A 277 3.50 -8.29 -9.81
C ASP A 277 2.01 -8.16 -9.47
N GLY A 278 1.17 -8.07 -10.50
CA GLY A 278 -0.27 -8.28 -10.45
C GLY A 278 -1.11 -7.01 -10.37
N TYR A 279 -0.51 -5.82 -10.38
CA TYR A 279 -1.29 -4.60 -10.58
C TYR A 279 -1.61 -4.44 -12.05
N HIS A 280 -2.85 -4.05 -12.34
CA HIS A 280 -3.31 -3.83 -13.72
C HIS A 280 -3.82 -2.39 -13.86
N PHE A 281 -3.04 -1.54 -14.54
CA PHE A 281 -3.38 -0.15 -14.84
C PHE A 281 -3.73 -0.04 -16.32
N GLY A 282 -4.92 0.51 -16.64
CA GLY A 282 -5.38 0.56 -18.03
C GLY A 282 -5.32 -0.81 -18.70
N ASN A 283 -4.36 -1.01 -19.58
CA ASN A 283 -4.04 -2.26 -20.28
C ASN A 283 -2.68 -2.86 -19.88
N ALA A 284 -1.94 -2.22 -18.97
CA ALA A 284 -0.58 -2.61 -18.60
C ALA A 284 -0.54 -3.40 -17.28
N ASP A 285 0.26 -4.46 -17.24
CA ASP A 285 0.65 -5.15 -16.01
C ASP A 285 1.83 -4.43 -15.37
N ILE A 286 1.69 -4.09 -14.09
CA ILE A 286 2.58 -3.15 -13.42
C ILE A 286 3.03 -3.71 -12.06
N TYR A 287 4.31 -3.57 -11.77
CA TYR A 287 4.93 -3.87 -10.48
C TYR A 287 5.04 -2.61 -9.62
N CYS A 288 4.97 -2.79 -8.30
CA CYS A 288 5.27 -1.71 -7.37
C CYS A 288 6.79 -1.43 -7.33
N PRO A 289 7.26 -0.22 -7.72
CA PRO A 289 8.69 0.12 -7.77
C PRO A 289 9.42 -0.05 -6.44
N TRP A 290 8.76 0.32 -5.35
CA TRP A 290 9.34 0.24 -4.01
C TRP A 290 9.74 -1.18 -3.65
N ASP A 291 8.88 -2.15 -3.93
CA ASP A 291 9.09 -3.54 -3.57
C ASP A 291 10.19 -4.16 -4.43
N VAL A 292 10.11 -3.94 -5.74
CA VAL A 292 11.12 -4.44 -6.70
C VAL A 292 12.52 -3.90 -6.39
N ILE A 293 12.66 -2.58 -6.15
CA ILE A 293 13.95 -1.94 -5.86
C ILE A 293 14.53 -2.42 -4.53
N ASN A 294 13.68 -2.56 -3.48
CA ASN A 294 14.15 -3.07 -2.18
C ASN A 294 14.59 -4.52 -2.26
N PHE A 295 13.84 -5.37 -2.98
CA PHE A 295 14.25 -6.76 -3.17
C PHE A 295 15.51 -6.88 -4.03
N ALA A 296 15.59 -6.16 -5.15
CA ALA A 296 16.79 -6.11 -5.97
C ALA A 296 18.03 -5.67 -5.17
N LYS A 297 17.88 -4.68 -4.26
CA LYS A 297 18.98 -4.29 -3.36
C LYS A 297 19.41 -5.42 -2.42
N LYS A 298 18.45 -6.19 -1.87
CA LYS A 298 18.79 -7.37 -1.06
C LYS A 298 19.55 -8.41 -1.90
N LEU A 299 19.11 -8.67 -3.13
CA LEU A 299 19.74 -9.63 -4.04
C LEU A 299 21.16 -9.24 -4.46
N VAL A 300 21.48 -7.94 -4.50
CA VAL A 300 22.87 -7.47 -4.71
C VAL A 300 23.78 -7.90 -3.56
N SER A 301 23.26 -7.82 -2.31
CA SER A 301 24.04 -8.18 -1.11
C SER A 301 24.03 -9.68 -0.84
N ASP A 302 22.91 -10.35 -1.09
CA ASP A 302 22.71 -11.78 -0.90
C ASP A 302 21.90 -12.37 -2.05
N PRO A 303 22.53 -13.06 -3.02
CA PRO A 303 21.85 -13.68 -4.14
C PRO A 303 20.78 -14.70 -3.75
N SER A 304 20.87 -15.26 -2.55
CA SER A 304 19.93 -16.24 -2.00
C SER A 304 18.81 -15.61 -1.17
N ALA A 305 18.77 -14.28 -1.04
CA ALA A 305 17.78 -13.57 -0.23
C ALA A 305 16.35 -13.98 -0.61
N ARG A 306 15.52 -14.18 0.39
CA ARG A 306 14.08 -14.48 0.19
C ARG A 306 13.30 -13.18 0.00
N PRO A 307 12.27 -13.20 -0.88
CA PRO A 307 11.30 -12.11 -0.94
C PRO A 307 10.69 -11.83 0.43
N SER A 308 10.29 -10.61 0.66
CA SER A 308 9.64 -10.19 1.91
C SER A 308 8.72 -9.01 1.65
N ALA A 309 7.74 -8.81 2.52
CA ALA A 309 6.83 -7.70 2.45
C ALA A 309 7.54 -6.39 2.84
N PHE A 310 7.67 -5.47 1.89
CA PHE A 310 8.25 -4.14 2.09
C PHE A 310 7.16 -3.07 2.24
N TRP A 311 6.01 -3.28 1.62
CA TRP A 311 4.90 -2.34 1.61
C TRP A 311 4.15 -2.29 2.94
N ILE A 312 3.96 -3.47 3.59
CA ILE A 312 3.27 -3.63 4.87
C ILE A 312 3.85 -2.73 5.97
N ASN A 313 5.17 -2.63 6.04
CA ASN A 313 5.86 -1.91 7.12
C ASN A 313 5.93 -0.39 6.89
N SER A 314 5.30 0.11 5.88
CA SER A 314 5.56 1.44 5.35
C SER A 314 4.34 2.30 5.07
N SER A 315 3.16 1.70 5.03
CA SER A 315 1.86 2.38 4.94
C SER A 315 0.99 1.88 6.08
N GLY A 316 0.25 2.78 6.75
CA GLY A 316 -0.75 2.35 7.72
C GLY A 316 -1.77 1.46 7.02
N ASN A 317 -1.91 0.21 7.48
CA ASN A 317 -2.89 -0.74 6.95
C ASN A 317 -4.31 -0.46 7.47
N ASP A 318 -4.55 0.77 7.92
CA ASP A 318 -5.81 1.21 8.54
C ASP A 318 -7.02 0.99 7.65
N MET A 319 -6.85 1.08 6.32
CA MET A 319 -7.94 0.86 5.38
C MET A 319 -8.38 -0.60 5.35
N VAL A 320 -7.45 -1.55 5.29
CA VAL A 320 -7.81 -2.99 5.34
C VAL A 320 -8.39 -3.35 6.70
N LYS A 321 -7.82 -2.79 7.78
CA LYS A 321 -8.36 -2.97 9.14
C LYS A 321 -9.81 -2.47 9.23
N ARG A 322 -10.07 -1.23 8.81
CA ARG A 322 -11.42 -0.65 8.79
C ARG A 322 -12.40 -1.48 7.96
N PHE A 323 -11.94 -2.02 6.83
CA PHE A 323 -12.74 -2.88 5.98
C PHE A 323 -13.09 -4.22 6.67
N VAL A 324 -12.11 -4.87 7.27
CA VAL A 324 -12.31 -6.14 8.00
C VAL A 324 -13.23 -5.92 9.22
N ASP A 325 -13.06 -4.81 9.96
CA ASP A 325 -13.87 -4.48 11.13
C ASP A 325 -15.34 -4.24 10.78
N LYS A 326 -15.62 -3.64 9.59
CA LYS A 326 -16.98 -3.35 9.12
C LYS A 326 -17.62 -4.48 8.31
N ALA A 327 -16.87 -5.53 7.99
CA ALA A 327 -17.34 -6.62 7.15
C ALA A 327 -18.49 -7.38 7.80
N ASP A 328 -19.63 -7.46 7.11
CA ASP A 328 -20.72 -8.39 7.41
C ASP A 328 -20.36 -9.82 6.94
N GLN A 329 -21.25 -10.79 7.12
CA GLN A 329 -20.97 -12.18 6.77
C GLN A 329 -20.68 -12.34 5.27
N THR A 330 -21.44 -11.70 4.41
CA THR A 330 -21.26 -11.77 2.95
C THR A 330 -19.90 -11.20 2.54
N THR A 331 -19.55 -10.04 3.07
CA THR A 331 -18.24 -9.40 2.81
C THR A 331 -17.08 -10.25 3.33
N ARG A 332 -17.25 -10.92 4.46
CA ARG A 332 -16.25 -11.85 5.01
C ARG A 332 -16.02 -13.04 4.08
N ASP A 333 -17.09 -13.66 3.59
CA ASP A 333 -17.00 -14.75 2.62
C ASP A 333 -16.29 -14.29 1.31
N GLU A 334 -16.49 -13.05 0.90
CA GLU A 334 -15.81 -12.43 -0.24
C GLU A 334 -14.33 -12.17 0.02
N ILE A 335 -13.97 -11.67 1.20
CA ILE A 335 -12.56 -11.50 1.62
C ILE A 335 -11.84 -12.86 1.61
N GLU A 336 -12.49 -13.90 2.13
CA GLU A 336 -11.96 -15.27 2.11
C GLU A 336 -11.68 -15.76 0.69
N LYS A 337 -12.65 -15.56 -0.21
CA LYS A 337 -12.50 -15.91 -1.61
C LYS A 337 -11.30 -15.21 -2.24
N LEU A 338 -11.06 -13.93 -1.91
CA LEU A 338 -9.91 -13.16 -2.38
C LEU A 338 -8.59 -13.69 -1.82
N VAL A 339 -8.51 -13.93 -0.51
CA VAL A 339 -7.31 -14.47 0.15
C VAL A 339 -6.96 -15.85 -0.40
N ALA A 340 -7.96 -16.64 -0.78
CA ALA A 340 -7.78 -17.94 -1.43
C ALA A 340 -7.36 -17.84 -2.91
N GLY A 341 -7.15 -16.64 -3.46
CA GLY A 341 -6.78 -16.44 -4.86
C GLY A 341 -7.96 -16.41 -5.84
N GLY A 342 -9.20 -16.34 -5.34
CA GLY A 342 -10.39 -16.13 -6.16
C GLY A 342 -10.62 -14.64 -6.46
N PHE A 343 -11.74 -14.33 -7.10
CA PHE A 343 -12.16 -12.97 -7.42
C PHE A 343 -13.55 -12.65 -6.88
N VAL A 344 -13.84 -11.36 -6.70
CA VAL A 344 -15.18 -10.84 -6.42
C VAL A 344 -15.60 -9.87 -7.51
N GLU A 345 -16.91 -9.74 -7.75
CA GLU A 345 -17.46 -8.81 -8.74
C GLU A 345 -18.09 -7.63 -8.00
N LYS A 346 -17.58 -6.41 -8.25
CA LYS A 346 -18.04 -5.19 -7.58
C LYS A 346 -18.22 -4.04 -8.56
N GLN A 347 -19.31 -3.31 -8.41
CA GLN A 347 -19.44 -1.99 -9.03
C GLN A 347 -18.67 -0.98 -8.18
N LEU A 348 -17.72 -0.26 -8.80
CA LEU A 348 -16.85 0.67 -8.10
C LEU A 348 -17.28 2.12 -8.34
N ARG A 349 -17.23 2.92 -7.30
CA ARG A 349 -17.28 4.37 -7.35
C ARG A 349 -15.86 4.92 -7.25
N LEU A 350 -15.34 5.46 -8.35
CA LEU A 350 -13.98 5.99 -8.41
C LEU A 350 -13.88 7.45 -7.95
N ASP A 351 -15.00 8.10 -7.68
CA ASP A 351 -15.14 9.53 -7.37
C ASP A 351 -15.71 9.78 -5.96
N LEU A 352 -15.23 9.01 -4.96
CA LEU A 352 -15.66 9.12 -3.58
C LEU A 352 -15.01 10.32 -2.86
N THR A 353 -15.80 11.00 -2.02
CA THR A 353 -15.23 11.91 -1.02
C THR A 353 -14.81 11.14 0.22
N TYR A 354 -13.92 11.72 1.05
CA TYR A 354 -13.52 11.09 2.31
C TYR A 354 -14.71 10.89 3.26
N ASP A 355 -15.68 11.81 3.29
CA ASP A 355 -16.91 11.68 4.10
C ASP A 355 -17.79 10.50 3.67
N GLU A 356 -17.68 10.05 2.42
CA GLU A 356 -18.47 8.93 1.90
C GLU A 356 -17.81 7.56 2.11
N ILE A 357 -16.51 7.52 2.33
CA ILE A 357 -15.74 6.25 2.42
C ILE A 357 -16.38 5.27 3.39
N ASP A 358 -16.79 5.76 4.56
CA ASP A 358 -17.31 4.93 5.64
C ASP A 358 -18.81 4.68 5.59
N ASN A 359 -19.52 5.25 4.63
CA ASN A 359 -20.98 5.18 4.58
C ASN A 359 -21.50 3.79 4.19
N THR A 360 -20.79 3.10 3.32
CA THR A 360 -21.17 1.75 2.86
C THR A 360 -19.94 0.86 2.70
N ILE A 361 -20.15 -0.46 2.77
CA ILE A 361 -19.10 -1.44 2.48
C ILE A 361 -18.63 -1.36 1.01
N ASP A 362 -19.52 -1.00 0.07
CA ASP A 362 -19.21 -0.85 -1.35
C ASP A 362 -18.23 0.31 -1.61
N ASN A 363 -18.31 1.37 -0.82
CA ASN A 363 -17.35 2.47 -0.87
C ASN A 363 -15.96 2.01 -0.42
N LEU A 364 -15.88 1.15 0.60
CA LEU A 364 -14.61 0.58 1.06
C LEU A 364 -13.98 -0.33 0.01
N TRP A 365 -14.77 -1.12 -0.76
CA TRP A 365 -14.27 -1.87 -1.91
C TRP A 365 -13.62 -0.94 -2.94
N SER A 366 -14.26 0.18 -3.23
CA SER A 366 -13.75 1.20 -4.17
C SER A 366 -12.43 1.81 -3.70
N VAL A 367 -12.31 2.08 -2.39
CA VAL A 367 -11.07 2.62 -1.81
C VAL A 367 -9.95 1.59 -1.80
N LEU A 368 -10.23 0.33 -1.46
CA LEU A 368 -9.22 -0.75 -1.51
C LEU A 368 -8.65 -0.92 -2.93
N PHE A 369 -9.51 -0.78 -3.95
CA PHE A 369 -9.08 -0.82 -5.34
C PHE A 369 -8.20 0.39 -5.71
N THR A 370 -8.65 1.62 -5.44
CA THR A 370 -7.91 2.83 -5.82
C THR A 370 -6.60 3.01 -5.03
N THR A 371 -6.51 2.48 -3.82
CA THR A 371 -5.30 2.53 -2.99
C THR A 371 -4.35 1.36 -3.22
N GLY A 372 -4.72 0.39 -4.08
CA GLY A 372 -3.84 -0.71 -4.52
C GLY A 372 -3.86 -1.96 -3.64
N TYR A 373 -4.81 -2.09 -2.71
CA TYR A 373 -5.02 -3.36 -2.01
C TYR A 373 -5.74 -4.39 -2.87
N LEU A 374 -6.48 -3.94 -3.87
CA LEU A 374 -7.12 -4.77 -4.89
C LEU A 374 -6.73 -4.27 -6.28
N THR A 375 -6.81 -5.17 -7.25
CA THR A 375 -6.66 -4.86 -8.67
C THR A 375 -7.75 -5.52 -9.50
N LYS A 376 -7.94 -5.09 -10.75
CA LYS A 376 -8.91 -5.71 -11.66
C LYS A 376 -8.24 -6.74 -12.56
N ILE A 377 -8.98 -7.83 -12.87
CA ILE A 377 -8.58 -8.82 -13.89
C ILE A 377 -9.59 -8.89 -15.04
N GLY A 378 -10.59 -8.04 -15.05
CA GLY A 378 -11.62 -7.97 -16.09
C GLY A 378 -12.85 -7.23 -15.63
N GLU A 379 -13.81 -7.14 -16.54
CA GLU A 379 -15.08 -6.46 -16.35
C GLU A 379 -16.24 -7.37 -16.76
N VAL A 380 -17.38 -7.22 -16.11
CA VAL A 380 -18.63 -7.96 -16.42
C VAL A 380 -19.76 -6.95 -16.55
N LYS A 381 -20.53 -7.04 -17.62
CA LYS A 381 -21.74 -6.23 -17.76
C LYS A 381 -22.77 -6.62 -16.71
N VAL A 382 -23.28 -5.63 -15.98
CA VAL A 382 -24.33 -5.88 -14.99
C VAL A 382 -25.64 -6.20 -15.71
N PRO A 383 -26.35 -7.29 -15.34
CA PRO A 383 -27.64 -7.63 -15.95
C PRO A 383 -28.61 -6.43 -15.86
N ASP A 384 -29.35 -6.21 -16.94
CA ASP A 384 -30.37 -5.16 -17.06
C ASP A 384 -29.86 -3.72 -16.80
N SER A 385 -28.53 -3.49 -16.95
CA SER A 385 -27.89 -2.18 -16.77
C SER A 385 -26.85 -1.94 -17.88
N GLU A 386 -26.57 -0.67 -18.17
CA GLU A 386 -25.42 -0.27 -19.01
C GLU A 386 -24.12 -0.14 -18.21
N SER A 387 -24.16 -0.42 -16.90
CA SER A 387 -22.99 -0.37 -16.04
C SER A 387 -22.19 -1.68 -16.04
N TYR A 388 -20.92 -1.59 -15.62
CA TYR A 388 -20.01 -2.71 -15.50
C TYR A 388 -19.59 -2.92 -14.04
N ALA A 389 -19.40 -4.17 -13.67
CA ALA A 389 -18.75 -4.58 -12.43
C ALA A 389 -17.33 -5.04 -12.75
N TYR A 390 -16.38 -4.71 -11.88
CA TYR A 390 -15.00 -5.16 -11.99
C TYR A 390 -14.81 -6.49 -11.28
N LYS A 391 -14.06 -7.41 -11.91
CA LYS A 391 -13.55 -8.61 -11.25
C LYS A 391 -12.30 -8.22 -10.48
N LEU A 392 -12.43 -8.15 -9.15
CA LEU A 392 -11.36 -7.73 -8.25
C LEU A 392 -10.63 -8.93 -7.67
N VAL A 393 -9.31 -8.83 -7.58
CA VAL A 393 -8.42 -9.79 -6.93
C VAL A 393 -7.43 -9.06 -6.03
N ILE A 394 -6.82 -9.78 -5.09
CA ILE A 394 -5.60 -9.32 -4.41
C ILE A 394 -4.45 -9.41 -5.41
N PRO A 395 -3.68 -8.32 -5.63
CA PRO A 395 -2.72 -8.26 -6.73
C PRO A 395 -1.61 -9.31 -6.62
N ASN A 396 -1.05 -9.53 -5.43
CA ASN A 396 0.13 -10.35 -5.26
C ASN A 396 0.25 -10.95 -3.85
N LYS A 397 1.33 -11.69 -3.64
CA LYS A 397 1.57 -12.40 -2.38
C LYS A 397 1.81 -11.45 -1.21
N GLU A 398 2.51 -10.33 -1.44
CA GLU A 398 2.75 -9.33 -0.40
C GLU A 398 1.45 -8.73 0.14
N VAL A 399 0.58 -8.25 -0.75
CA VAL A 399 -0.72 -7.67 -0.35
C VAL A 399 -1.62 -8.73 0.29
N ARG A 400 -1.53 -9.99 -0.15
CA ARG A 400 -2.27 -11.11 0.47
C ARG A 400 -1.86 -11.29 1.94
N GLU A 401 -0.57 -11.16 2.26
CA GLU A 401 -0.09 -11.22 3.64
C GLU A 401 -0.68 -10.08 4.50
N VAL A 402 -0.89 -8.88 3.94
CA VAL A 402 -1.58 -7.78 4.65
C VAL A 402 -2.97 -8.21 5.09
N PHE A 403 -3.78 -8.75 4.18
CA PHE A 403 -5.12 -9.22 4.51
C PHE A 403 -5.10 -10.31 5.58
N ILE A 404 -4.21 -11.30 5.46
CA ILE A 404 -4.06 -12.39 6.43
C ILE A 404 -3.72 -11.84 7.81
N LEU A 405 -2.76 -10.91 7.91
CA LEU A 405 -2.36 -10.30 9.17
C LEU A 405 -3.49 -9.49 9.81
N GLN A 406 -4.23 -8.68 9.02
CA GLN A 406 -5.35 -7.92 9.55
C GLN A 406 -6.51 -8.81 10.02
N ILE A 407 -6.79 -9.89 9.29
CA ILE A 407 -7.77 -10.90 9.72
C ILE A 407 -7.32 -11.56 11.03
N GLN A 408 -6.04 -11.89 11.17
CA GLN A 408 -5.50 -12.46 12.40
C GLN A 408 -5.57 -11.48 13.58
N GLU A 409 -5.30 -10.19 13.36
CA GLU A 409 -5.41 -9.15 14.40
C GLU A 409 -6.85 -8.94 14.84
N TRP A 410 -7.77 -8.79 13.87
CA TRP A 410 -9.20 -8.73 14.15
C TRP A 410 -9.67 -9.94 14.95
N PHE A 411 -9.22 -11.12 14.53
CA PHE A 411 -9.55 -12.37 15.22
C PHE A 411 -9.05 -12.39 16.67
N LYS A 412 -7.80 -11.97 16.92
CA LYS A 412 -7.26 -11.86 18.28
C LYS A 412 -8.12 -10.92 19.14
N ALA A 413 -8.56 -9.81 18.58
CA ALA A 413 -9.42 -8.84 19.28
C ALA A 413 -10.80 -9.45 19.63
N VAL A 414 -11.41 -10.21 18.71
CA VAL A 414 -12.68 -10.91 18.95
C VAL A 414 -12.53 -12.00 20.01
N VAL A 415 -11.42 -12.71 19.97
CA VAL A 415 -11.10 -13.80 20.92
C VAL A 415 -10.73 -13.26 22.30
N ALA A 416 -9.96 -12.17 22.37
CA ALA A 416 -9.58 -11.53 23.65
C ALA A 416 -10.79 -11.03 24.44
N ASN A 417 -11.93 -10.78 23.79
CA ASN A 417 -13.19 -10.42 24.46
C ASN A 417 -13.98 -11.63 24.96
N ASP A 418 -13.51 -12.89 24.77
CA ASP A 418 -14.15 -14.13 25.23
C ASP A 418 -13.25 -14.87 26.25
N ASP A 419 -12.96 -14.19 27.34
CA ASP A 419 -12.08 -14.64 28.46
C ASP A 419 -12.42 -16.05 28.96
N ASP A 420 -13.71 -16.41 29.00
CA ASP A 420 -14.15 -17.71 29.50
C ASP A 420 -13.79 -18.84 28.55
N THR A 421 -13.97 -18.67 27.24
CA THR A 421 -13.60 -19.66 26.23
C THR A 421 -12.09 -19.90 26.22
N MET A 422 -11.28 -18.84 26.35
CA MET A 422 -9.82 -18.93 26.36
C MET A 422 -9.29 -19.62 27.60
N LYS A 423 -9.77 -19.28 28.80
CA LYS A 423 -9.41 -19.94 30.07
C LYS A 423 -9.80 -21.42 30.05
N LEU A 424 -10.96 -21.76 29.49
CA LEU A 424 -11.38 -23.15 29.34
C LEU A 424 -10.51 -23.92 28.37
N LEU A 425 -10.06 -23.29 27.25
CA LEU A 425 -9.18 -23.90 26.27
C LEU A 425 -7.80 -24.22 26.88
N SER A 426 -7.16 -23.23 27.54
CA SER A 426 -5.84 -23.42 28.15
C SER A 426 -5.89 -24.49 29.25
N LYS A 427 -6.94 -24.46 30.07
CA LYS A 427 -7.15 -25.51 31.09
C LYS A 427 -7.33 -26.90 30.49
N ALA A 428 -8.13 -27.02 29.45
CA ALA A 428 -8.37 -28.28 28.77
C ALA A 428 -7.08 -28.86 28.15
N ILE A 429 -6.20 -28.00 27.60
CA ILE A 429 -4.90 -28.42 27.05
C ILE A 429 -3.98 -28.95 28.15
N LEU A 430 -3.91 -28.29 29.31
CA LEU A 430 -3.08 -28.75 30.43
C LEU A 430 -3.54 -30.09 31.04
N TYR A 431 -4.86 -30.31 31.06
CA TYR A 431 -5.43 -31.52 31.70
C TYR A 431 -5.79 -32.65 30.73
N LYS A 432 -5.35 -32.56 29.46
CA LYS A 432 -5.61 -33.56 28.42
C LYS A 432 -7.11 -33.83 28.19
N ASP A 433 -7.94 -32.78 28.26
CA ASP A 433 -9.37 -32.91 27.93
C ASP A 433 -9.62 -32.63 26.44
N GLU A 434 -9.39 -33.64 25.60
CA GLU A 434 -9.52 -33.59 24.13
C GLU A 434 -10.93 -33.12 23.69
N LYS A 435 -11.96 -33.56 24.42
CA LYS A 435 -13.36 -33.18 24.07
C LYS A 435 -13.59 -31.70 24.33
N GLN A 436 -13.06 -31.18 25.41
CA GLN A 436 -13.20 -29.77 25.77
C GLN A 436 -12.35 -28.90 24.83
N ILE A 437 -11.13 -29.33 24.48
CA ILE A 437 -10.30 -28.64 23.48
C ILE A 437 -11.10 -28.54 22.16
N ALA A 438 -11.58 -29.67 21.63
CA ALA A 438 -12.36 -29.70 20.40
C ALA A 438 -13.62 -28.83 20.49
N ARG A 439 -14.32 -28.85 21.65
CA ARG A 439 -15.52 -28.04 21.88
C ARG A 439 -15.20 -26.54 21.82
N GLN A 440 -14.17 -26.08 22.54
CA GLN A 440 -13.80 -24.65 22.55
C GLN A 440 -13.32 -24.20 21.17
N LEU A 441 -12.48 -24.97 20.50
CA LEU A 441 -12.05 -24.68 19.14
C LEU A 441 -13.25 -24.64 18.18
N ASN A 442 -14.21 -25.55 18.26
CA ASN A 442 -15.40 -25.54 17.42
C ASN A 442 -16.32 -24.34 17.70
N ILE A 443 -16.41 -23.87 18.95
CA ILE A 443 -17.13 -22.61 19.27
C ILE A 443 -16.45 -21.43 18.59
N VAL A 444 -15.14 -21.32 18.74
CA VAL A 444 -14.35 -20.29 18.08
C VAL A 444 -14.53 -20.36 16.56
N MET A 445 -14.35 -21.56 15.97
CA MET A 445 -14.50 -21.79 14.53
C MET A 445 -15.89 -21.44 13.99
N SER A 446 -16.96 -21.68 14.78
CA SER A 446 -18.33 -21.35 14.37
C SER A 446 -18.57 -19.84 14.23
N ARG A 447 -17.82 -19.03 14.99
CA ARG A 447 -17.86 -17.57 14.95
C ARG A 447 -16.92 -16.98 13.90
N MET A 448 -16.07 -17.82 13.34
CA MET A 448 -15.05 -17.41 12.38
C MET A 448 -15.54 -17.36 10.95
N ILE A 449 -14.75 -16.69 10.19
CA ILE A 449 -14.78 -16.61 8.74
C ILE A 449 -14.57 -18.01 8.13
N SER A 450 -15.28 -18.32 7.01
CA SER A 450 -15.16 -19.60 6.30
C SER A 450 -14.03 -19.61 5.26
N ILE A 451 -12.83 -19.10 5.56
CA ILE A 451 -11.65 -19.22 4.66
C ILE A 451 -11.48 -20.64 4.08
N LEU A 452 -12.25 -21.57 4.57
CA LEU A 452 -12.04 -23.01 4.53
C LEU A 452 -12.88 -23.74 3.49
N ASP A 453 -13.84 -23.06 2.89
CA ASP A 453 -14.66 -23.63 1.80
C ASP A 453 -14.10 -23.33 0.40
N THR A 454 -12.92 -22.66 0.33
CA THR A 454 -12.34 -22.21 -0.93
C THR A 454 -11.44 -23.27 -1.57
N LYS A 455 -11.15 -23.08 -2.87
CA LYS A 455 -10.22 -23.89 -3.66
C LYS A 455 -8.73 -23.64 -3.34
N ALA A 456 -8.41 -23.08 -2.15
CA ALA A 456 -7.03 -22.87 -1.75
C ALA A 456 -6.27 -24.21 -1.66
N PRO A 457 -4.96 -24.27 -1.99
CA PRO A 457 -4.12 -25.43 -1.77
C PRO A 457 -4.15 -25.91 -0.32
N ASP A 458 -3.99 -27.21 -0.09
CA ASP A 458 -4.15 -27.80 1.23
C ASP A 458 -3.09 -27.31 2.24
N ASP A 459 -1.87 -27.05 1.79
CA ASP A 459 -0.78 -26.46 2.58
C ASP A 459 -1.10 -25.03 3.06
N MET A 460 -1.77 -24.23 2.24
CA MET A 460 -2.24 -22.91 2.66
C MET A 460 -3.33 -22.99 3.73
N LYS A 461 -4.19 -23.99 3.68
CA LYS A 461 -5.22 -24.24 4.70
C LYS A 461 -4.60 -24.70 6.01
N GLU A 462 -3.63 -25.59 5.97
CA GLU A 462 -2.89 -26.06 7.15
C GLU A 462 -2.17 -24.89 7.84
N ASN A 463 -1.46 -24.06 7.08
CA ASN A 463 -0.80 -22.86 7.60
C ASN A 463 -1.78 -21.85 8.23
N PHE A 464 -2.98 -21.72 7.65
CA PHE A 464 -4.01 -20.87 8.25
C PHE A 464 -4.43 -21.38 9.64
N TYR A 465 -4.78 -22.67 9.77
CA TYR A 465 -5.19 -23.23 11.06
C TYR A 465 -4.07 -23.23 12.09
N HIS A 466 -2.84 -23.46 11.65
CA HIS A 466 -1.66 -23.31 12.49
C HIS A 466 -1.54 -21.88 13.05
N GLY A 467 -1.59 -20.86 12.19
CA GLY A 467 -1.54 -19.46 12.59
C GLY A 467 -2.69 -19.06 13.51
N LEU A 468 -3.90 -19.58 13.24
CA LEU A 468 -5.07 -19.41 14.08
C LEU A 468 -4.86 -19.98 15.48
N LEU A 469 -4.48 -21.24 15.55
CA LEU A 469 -4.27 -21.94 16.82
C LEU A 469 -3.17 -21.26 17.65
N LEU A 470 -2.08 -20.87 16.99
CA LEU A 470 -0.99 -20.12 17.62
C LEU A 470 -1.48 -18.79 18.24
N GLY A 471 -2.34 -18.06 17.51
CA GLY A 471 -2.95 -16.82 18.00
C GLY A 471 -3.85 -17.05 19.21
N LEU A 472 -4.69 -18.10 19.18
CA LEU A 472 -5.55 -18.50 20.28
C LEU A 472 -4.74 -18.87 21.54
N LEU A 473 -3.71 -19.67 21.36
CA LEU A 473 -2.88 -20.14 22.46
C LEU A 473 -2.11 -18.99 23.14
N ARG A 474 -1.55 -18.06 22.37
CA ARG A 474 -0.90 -16.85 22.90
C ARG A 474 -1.86 -15.94 23.65
N GLY A 475 -3.12 -15.87 23.21
CA GLY A 475 -4.16 -15.09 23.90
C GLY A 475 -4.77 -15.81 25.11
N SER A 476 -4.65 -17.14 25.21
CA SER A 476 -5.31 -17.93 26.24
C SER A 476 -4.55 -17.95 27.57
N ASN A 477 -3.24 -17.84 27.54
CA ASN A 477 -2.40 -17.76 28.74
C ASN A 477 -1.10 -16.99 28.43
N PRO A 478 -0.93 -15.77 28.96
CA PRO A 478 0.24 -14.94 28.71
C PRO A 478 1.53 -15.49 29.31
N ASP A 479 1.44 -16.39 30.30
CA ASP A 479 2.59 -16.95 31.00
C ASP A 479 3.19 -18.17 30.30
N TRP A 480 2.54 -18.62 29.21
CA TRP A 480 3.07 -19.71 28.41
C TRP A 480 4.16 -19.23 27.45
N LEU A 481 5.33 -19.86 27.46
CA LEU A 481 6.33 -19.68 26.43
C LEU A 481 5.97 -20.55 25.22
N ILE A 482 5.53 -19.92 24.10
CA ILE A 482 5.08 -20.62 22.91
C ILE A 482 6.06 -20.38 21.78
N LYS A 483 6.63 -21.47 21.24
CA LYS A 483 7.48 -21.49 20.05
C LYS A 483 6.72 -22.12 18.90
N SER A 484 6.92 -21.62 17.67
CA SER A 484 6.25 -22.10 16.47
C SER A 484 7.26 -22.29 15.34
N ASN A 485 7.03 -23.29 14.47
CA ASN A 485 7.90 -23.65 13.36
C ASN A 485 9.38 -23.76 13.79
N ARG A 486 9.64 -24.46 14.88
CA ARG A 486 11.00 -24.69 15.39
C ARG A 486 11.51 -26.05 14.97
N GLU A 487 12.78 -26.07 14.60
CA GLU A 487 13.51 -27.32 14.43
C GLU A 487 13.49 -28.10 15.75
N SER A 488 12.97 -29.31 15.72
CA SER A 488 12.86 -30.21 16.87
C SER A 488 12.94 -31.65 16.38
N GLY A 489 13.87 -32.43 16.95
CA GLY A 489 14.15 -33.77 16.45
C GLY A 489 14.55 -33.76 14.98
N ASP A 490 13.92 -34.62 14.17
CA ASP A 490 14.21 -34.80 12.74
C ASP A 490 13.31 -33.95 11.82
N GLY A 491 12.79 -32.80 12.31
CA GLY A 491 11.92 -31.93 11.51
C GLY A 491 11.56 -30.60 12.20
N PHE A 492 10.46 -30.01 11.72
CA PHE A 492 9.93 -28.76 12.30
C PHE A 492 8.58 -29.05 12.93
N SER A 493 8.47 -28.79 14.24
CA SER A 493 7.19 -28.88 14.95
C SER A 493 6.34 -27.65 14.70
N ASP A 494 5.03 -27.83 14.58
CA ASP A 494 4.11 -26.70 14.40
C ASP A 494 4.11 -25.79 15.62
N ILE A 495 3.80 -26.31 16.81
CA ILE A 495 3.72 -25.51 18.04
C ILE A 495 4.30 -26.29 19.23
N LEU A 496 5.23 -25.67 19.94
CA LEU A 496 5.75 -26.12 21.23
C LEU A 496 5.30 -25.13 22.32
N ILE A 497 4.76 -25.65 23.40
CA ILE A 497 4.33 -24.84 24.55
C ILE A 497 5.09 -25.29 25.80
N MET A 498 5.60 -24.33 26.54
CA MET A 498 6.25 -24.48 27.84
C MET A 498 5.38 -23.77 28.86
N PRO A 499 4.54 -24.51 29.61
CA PRO A 499 3.76 -23.96 30.71
C PRO A 499 4.65 -23.49 31.88
N GLU A 500 4.03 -22.84 32.88
CA GLU A 500 4.72 -22.39 34.11
C GLU A 500 5.32 -23.56 34.89
N ASP A 501 4.68 -24.73 34.89
CA ASP A 501 5.22 -25.94 35.46
C ASP A 501 6.51 -26.34 34.71
N PRO A 502 7.67 -26.35 35.37
CA PRO A 502 8.94 -26.63 34.73
C PRO A 502 9.05 -28.06 34.18
N ASP A 503 8.27 -28.98 34.67
CA ASP A 503 8.28 -30.39 34.23
C ASP A 503 7.34 -30.61 33.03
N ALA A 504 6.34 -29.74 32.82
CA ALA A 504 5.33 -29.86 31.78
C ALA A 504 5.81 -29.31 30.42
N GLY A 505 5.51 -30.05 29.36
CA GLY A 505 5.73 -29.63 27.98
C GLY A 505 4.57 -30.06 27.10
N ILE A 506 4.29 -29.29 26.03
CA ILE A 506 3.20 -29.61 25.11
C ILE A 506 3.69 -29.47 23.67
N VAL A 507 3.43 -30.47 22.84
CA VAL A 507 3.67 -30.48 21.41
C VAL A 507 2.33 -30.54 20.71
N ILE A 508 2.11 -29.66 19.72
CA ILE A 508 0.90 -29.69 18.89
C ILE A 508 1.29 -29.74 17.43
N GLU A 509 0.71 -30.67 16.71
CA GLU A 509 0.79 -30.79 15.24
C GLU A 509 -0.59 -30.57 14.65
N VAL A 510 -0.68 -29.74 13.62
CA VAL A 510 -1.92 -29.33 12.95
C VAL A 510 -2.03 -30.03 11.61
N LYS A 511 -3.22 -30.52 11.28
CA LYS A 511 -3.51 -31.11 9.97
C LYS A 511 -4.79 -30.54 9.37
N TYR A 512 -4.85 -30.48 8.05
CA TYR A 512 -6.06 -30.18 7.32
C TYR A 512 -6.64 -31.44 6.68
N ALA A 513 -7.93 -31.68 6.93
CA ALA A 513 -8.69 -32.77 6.31
C ALA A 513 -9.68 -32.21 5.28
N LYS A 514 -9.74 -32.81 4.09
CA LYS A 514 -10.66 -32.38 3.00
C LYS A 514 -12.11 -32.66 3.34
N GLU A 515 -12.35 -33.80 3.98
CA GLU A 515 -13.67 -34.28 4.34
C GLU A 515 -13.77 -34.57 5.84
N MET A 516 -14.99 -34.42 6.38
CA MET A 516 -15.26 -34.64 7.80
C MET A 516 -14.91 -36.04 8.28
N LYS A 517 -15.05 -37.04 7.40
CA LYS A 517 -14.73 -38.44 7.72
C LYS A 517 -13.22 -38.70 7.86
N GLU A 518 -12.38 -37.80 7.39
CA GLU A 518 -10.91 -37.92 7.43
C GLU A 518 -10.29 -37.33 8.69
N LEU A 519 -11.07 -36.57 9.50
CA LEU A 519 -10.56 -35.84 10.66
C LEU A 519 -9.84 -36.75 11.68
N ASP A 520 -10.42 -37.91 11.99
CA ASP A 520 -9.84 -38.83 12.97
C ASP A 520 -8.50 -39.41 12.46
N ALA A 521 -8.45 -39.82 11.19
CA ALA A 521 -7.22 -40.29 10.55
C ALA A 521 -6.14 -39.18 10.46
N ALA A 522 -6.53 -37.92 10.23
CA ALA A 522 -5.61 -36.81 10.18
C ALA A 522 -5.02 -36.48 11.59
N CYS A 523 -5.81 -36.60 12.66
CA CYS A 523 -5.31 -36.49 14.04
C CYS A 523 -4.28 -37.58 14.37
N GLU A 524 -4.58 -38.85 13.99
CA GLU A 524 -3.64 -39.95 14.21
C GLU A 524 -2.34 -39.77 13.41
N ALA A 525 -2.45 -39.29 12.16
CA ALA A 525 -1.29 -38.96 11.33
C ALA A 525 -0.42 -37.84 12.00
N ALA A 526 -1.04 -36.83 12.60
CA ALA A 526 -0.33 -35.78 13.35
C ALA A 526 0.43 -36.35 14.55
N ILE A 527 -0.20 -37.20 15.36
CA ILE A 527 0.46 -37.88 16.49
C ILE A 527 1.60 -38.77 16.02
N THR A 528 1.40 -39.51 14.93
CA THR A 528 2.44 -40.36 14.33
C THR A 528 3.64 -39.50 13.89
N GLN A 529 3.39 -38.37 13.25
CA GLN A 529 4.44 -37.43 12.82
C GLN A 529 5.24 -36.89 14.01
N ILE A 530 4.58 -36.52 15.13
CA ILE A 530 5.27 -36.07 16.34
C ILE A 530 6.24 -37.16 16.83
N LYS A 531 5.82 -38.42 16.85
CA LYS A 531 6.64 -39.57 17.30
C LYS A 531 7.80 -39.85 16.35
N ASP A 532 7.50 -39.99 15.04
CA ASP A 532 8.49 -40.35 14.03
C ASP A 532 9.58 -39.30 13.90
N LYS A 533 9.22 -38.03 14.07
CA LYS A 533 10.12 -36.88 13.98
C LYS A 533 10.69 -36.42 15.32
N ARG A 534 10.31 -37.07 16.41
CA ARG A 534 10.79 -36.77 17.79
C ARG A 534 10.66 -35.30 18.16
N TYR A 535 9.49 -34.70 17.88
CA TYR A 535 9.28 -33.27 18.15
C TYR A 535 9.28 -32.90 19.63
N ASP A 536 9.26 -33.90 20.55
CA ASP A 536 9.40 -33.72 21.98
C ASP A 536 10.86 -33.52 22.43
N GLU A 537 11.88 -33.79 21.60
CA GLU A 537 13.30 -33.67 21.96
C GLU A 537 13.64 -32.27 22.48
N THR A 538 13.24 -31.20 21.82
CA THR A 538 13.52 -29.85 22.27
C THR A 538 12.97 -29.54 23.66
N LEU A 539 11.81 -30.10 24.02
CA LEU A 539 11.25 -29.95 25.38
C LEU A 539 12.03 -30.77 26.40
N ARG A 540 12.47 -31.97 26.02
CA ARG A 540 13.31 -32.82 26.88
C ARG A 540 14.70 -32.22 27.14
N ASP A 541 15.30 -31.61 26.11
CA ASP A 541 16.59 -30.91 26.23
C ASP A 541 16.50 -29.69 27.17
N GLU A 542 15.31 -29.08 27.26
CA GLU A 542 15.01 -28.01 28.20
C GLU A 542 14.61 -28.52 29.60
N GLY A 543 14.74 -29.84 29.85
CA GLY A 543 14.53 -30.49 31.14
C GLY A 543 13.08 -30.87 31.44
N ARG A 544 12.16 -30.76 30.47
CA ARG A 544 10.75 -31.10 30.65
C ARG A 544 10.53 -32.61 30.47
N CYS A 545 9.88 -33.28 31.40
CA CYS A 545 9.70 -34.73 31.41
C CYS A 545 8.23 -35.17 31.35
N ASP A 546 7.29 -34.28 31.65
CA ASP A 546 5.84 -34.54 31.53
C ASP A 546 5.32 -33.89 30.23
N ILE A 547 5.38 -34.63 29.10
CA ILE A 547 5.09 -34.10 27.79
C ILE A 547 3.75 -34.61 27.27
N LEU A 548 2.86 -33.68 26.89
CA LEU A 548 1.61 -33.95 26.21
C LEU A 548 1.76 -33.64 24.70
N ALA A 549 1.34 -34.57 23.87
CA ALA A 549 1.29 -34.39 22.42
C ALA A 549 -0.16 -34.33 21.93
N TYR A 550 -0.45 -33.37 21.04
CA TYR A 550 -1.77 -33.23 20.45
C TYR A 550 -1.67 -33.22 18.92
N GLY A 551 -2.45 -34.11 18.30
CA GLY A 551 -2.80 -34.03 16.87
C GLY A 551 -4.15 -33.32 16.73
N ILE A 552 -4.15 -32.15 16.10
CA ILE A 552 -5.37 -31.36 15.88
C ILE A 552 -5.64 -31.28 14.38
N ALA A 553 -6.75 -31.88 13.94
CA ALA A 553 -7.16 -31.83 12.54
C ALA A 553 -8.38 -30.92 12.36
N PHE A 554 -8.30 -30.10 11.32
CA PHE A 554 -9.37 -29.19 10.94
C PHE A 554 -9.99 -29.59 9.59
N CYS A 555 -11.32 -29.46 9.50
CA CYS A 555 -12.06 -29.54 8.28
C CYS A 555 -13.14 -28.47 8.27
N ARG A 556 -13.00 -27.43 7.47
CA ARG A 556 -13.90 -26.29 7.47
C ARG A 556 -14.05 -25.68 8.88
N LYS A 557 -15.27 -25.53 9.39
CA LYS A 557 -15.59 -24.99 10.74
C LYS A 557 -15.60 -26.08 11.84
N ARG A 558 -14.95 -27.20 11.63
CA ARG A 558 -14.92 -28.30 12.57
C ARG A 558 -13.49 -28.78 12.81
N CYS A 559 -13.22 -29.19 14.03
CA CYS A 559 -11.98 -29.85 14.38
C CYS A 559 -12.22 -31.13 15.19
N ARG A 560 -11.20 -31.97 15.19
CA ARG A 560 -10.99 -33.10 16.09
C ARG A 560 -9.65 -32.94 16.76
N VAL A 561 -9.54 -33.54 17.93
CA VAL A 561 -8.32 -33.51 18.75
C VAL A 561 -8.08 -34.92 19.29
N VAL A 562 -6.85 -35.38 19.14
CA VAL A 562 -6.34 -36.59 19.77
C VAL A 562 -5.11 -36.20 20.60
N GLY A 563 -5.04 -36.65 21.83
CA GLY A 563 -3.94 -36.34 22.74
C GLY A 563 -3.26 -37.61 23.25
N GLU A 564 -1.95 -37.56 23.37
CA GLU A 564 -1.14 -38.66 23.95
C GLU A 564 -0.13 -38.10 24.97
N LYS A 565 0.26 -38.93 25.94
CA LYS A 565 1.31 -38.56 26.89
C LYS A 565 2.59 -39.31 26.52
N PHE A 566 3.70 -38.57 26.45
CA PHE A 566 5.02 -39.06 26.03
C PHE A 566 5.95 -39.23 27.24
#